data_da246680d6a785cf1a6ea375984a7fbe
#
_entry.id   da246680d6a785cf1a6ea375984a7fbe
#
_cell.length_a   1.000
_cell.length_b   1.000
_cell.length_c   1.000
_cell.angle_alpha   90.00
_cell.angle_beta   90.00
_cell.angle_gamma   90.00
#
_symmetry.space_group_name_H-M   'P 1'
#
loop_
_entity.id
_entity.type
_entity.pdbx_description
1 polymer ?
#
loop_
_entity_poly.entity_id
_entity_poly.type
_entity_poly.pdbx_seq_one_letter_code
_entity_poly.pdbx_strand_id
1 'polypeptide(L)'
;QMDILTASVFVRIFESELDNFFPRNAYKGSYISEIAMAFRDENNCNLDIDGHALIKDLPKDEEKEIDELILRVKTTYKAWPKIKSFALDAVLKTIKEDLESFNVSFDNWYSESSLGSLDDKNSKIKKAIDTLIKSKLAYEDSGAIWLDTSKSGDDKNRVLIRDDGRATYFASDVAYHKDKIDRGFDKLINVWGADHHGYIKRIEASIEGLGFDKKKLDVQLVQFANLFKDGSKVKMSTRSGDFYSLADLIGEIGTDASRFYYLSKQADQHLDFDLDLAKADSKENIFYYIQYAHARICSLLRKYTDSHGSMPESANAISSGSYYNCDELIHGMSKYPHVVLRASISLQPHLIIFYLKDFAHSFHSFEKIVLQFLEVTLNFVGWLPQSQVISNSIVARKPFVLNKKVNIDLNMRIEEIINSVSEADQITSNSVRFFNK
;
A
#
# COMPACT_ATOMS: atom_id res chain seq x y z
N GLN A 1 22.26 5.93 -5.38
CA GLN A 1 21.42 6.39 -4.25
C GLN A 1 21.97 5.89 -2.91
N MET A 2 22.24 4.59 -2.76
CA MET A 2 22.81 4.04 -1.51
C MET A 2 24.14 4.67 -1.14
N ASP A 3 25.00 4.96 -2.09
CA ASP A 3 26.27 5.62 -1.84
C ASP A 3 26.09 7.09 -1.45
N ILE A 4 25.06 7.76 -2.01
CA ILE A 4 24.68 9.12 -1.60
C ILE A 4 24.17 9.12 -0.15
N LEU A 5 23.33 8.16 0.23
CA LEU A 5 22.90 7.99 1.63
C LEU A 5 24.11 7.81 2.55
N THR A 6 25.02 6.92 2.16
CA THR A 6 26.23 6.66 2.96
C THR A 6 27.10 7.90 3.09
N ALA A 7 27.28 8.66 2.01
CA ALA A 7 28.03 9.93 2.04
C ALA A 7 27.36 10.97 2.92
N SER A 8 26.03 11.06 2.87
CA SER A 8 25.25 11.98 3.73
C SER A 8 25.45 11.67 5.21
N VAL A 9 25.39 10.39 5.57
CA VAL A 9 25.63 9.94 6.96
C VAL A 9 27.08 10.13 7.34
N PHE A 10 28.05 9.80 6.44
CA PHE A 10 29.47 10.02 6.68
C PHE A 10 29.80 11.48 7.03
N VAL A 11 29.28 12.40 6.21
CA VAL A 11 29.48 13.83 6.41
C VAL A 11 28.93 14.30 7.78
N ARG A 12 27.79 13.76 8.20
CA ARG A 12 27.22 14.07 9.53
C ARG A 12 27.99 13.42 10.67
N ILE A 13 28.60 12.26 10.47
CA ILE A 13 29.50 11.63 11.47
C ILE A 13 30.72 12.50 11.71
N PHE A 14 31.29 13.10 10.68
CA PHE A 14 32.57 13.84 10.72
C PHE A 14 32.37 15.32 10.36
N GLU A 15 31.29 15.91 10.79
CA GLU A 15 30.89 17.28 10.42
C GLU A 15 31.92 18.32 10.87
N SER A 16 32.51 18.14 12.06
CA SER A 16 33.58 19.01 12.60
C SER A 16 34.87 18.90 11.82
N GLU A 17 35.25 17.70 11.41
CA GLU A 17 36.49 17.42 10.67
C GLU A 17 36.41 17.89 9.22
N LEU A 18 35.17 18.06 8.70
CA LEU A 18 34.83 18.52 7.34
C LEU A 18 34.48 20.02 7.31
N ASP A 19 34.86 20.81 8.30
CA ASP A 19 34.58 22.26 8.36
C ASP A 19 33.08 22.60 8.15
N ASN A 20 32.17 21.76 8.64
CA ASN A 20 30.71 21.83 8.42
C ASN A 20 30.32 21.79 6.95
N PHE A 21 31.15 21.25 6.07
CA PHE A 21 30.79 21.02 4.68
C PHE A 21 29.69 19.99 4.56
N PHE A 22 28.73 20.29 3.68
CA PHE A 22 27.65 19.34 3.34
C PHE A 22 27.39 19.38 1.83
N PRO A 23 27.50 18.23 1.12
CA PRO A 23 27.32 18.19 -0.32
C PRO A 23 25.92 18.66 -0.74
N ARG A 24 25.84 19.39 -1.84
CA ARG A 24 24.57 19.97 -2.32
C ARG A 24 23.54 18.93 -2.71
N ASN A 25 23.97 17.81 -3.31
CA ASN A 25 23.10 16.70 -3.75
C ASN A 25 23.02 15.56 -2.70
N ALA A 26 23.35 15.82 -1.44
CA ALA A 26 23.20 14.89 -0.32
C ALA A 26 21.80 14.94 0.30
N TYR A 27 21.42 13.90 1.03
CA TYR A 27 20.16 13.87 1.80
C TYR A 27 20.28 14.73 3.05
N LYS A 28 19.32 15.67 3.25
CA LYS A 28 19.38 16.70 4.32
C LYS A 28 18.40 16.47 5.46
N GLY A 29 17.55 15.43 5.40
CA GLY A 29 16.55 15.17 6.43
C GLY A 29 17.16 14.91 7.82
N SER A 30 16.40 15.21 8.88
CA SER A 30 16.84 15.01 10.29
C SER A 30 17.28 13.58 10.58
N TYR A 31 16.64 12.60 9.94
CA TYR A 31 16.95 11.19 10.06
C TYR A 31 18.41 10.85 9.72
N ILE A 32 19.07 11.62 8.84
CA ILE A 32 20.50 11.44 8.53
C ILE A 32 21.36 11.76 9.76
N SER A 33 21.02 12.83 10.49
CA SER A 33 21.72 13.19 11.72
C SER A 33 21.47 12.17 12.85
N GLU A 34 20.26 11.65 12.93
CA GLU A 34 19.89 10.59 13.89
C GLU A 34 20.67 9.31 13.63
N ILE A 35 20.76 8.87 12.36
CA ILE A 35 21.57 7.72 11.96
C ILE A 35 23.06 7.95 12.27
N ALA A 36 23.58 9.16 12.00
CA ALA A 36 24.97 9.50 12.27
C ALA A 36 25.29 9.48 13.78
N MET A 37 24.39 10.01 14.62
CA MET A 37 24.54 9.95 16.09
C MET A 37 24.50 8.51 16.58
N ALA A 38 23.51 7.72 16.14
CA ALA A 38 23.42 6.30 16.52
C ALA A 38 24.68 5.51 16.11
N PHE A 39 25.21 5.78 14.92
CA PHE A 39 26.43 5.13 14.46
C PHE A 39 27.66 5.50 15.38
N ARG A 40 27.77 6.77 15.77
CA ARG A 40 28.83 7.23 16.70
C ARG A 40 28.74 6.53 18.04
N ASP A 41 27.52 6.45 18.60
CA ASP A 41 27.29 5.87 19.93
C ASP A 41 27.65 4.37 19.97
N GLU A 42 27.33 3.64 18.91
CA GLU A 42 27.59 2.21 18.82
C GLU A 42 29.06 1.86 18.45
N ASN A 43 29.79 2.75 17.80
CA ASN A 43 31.02 2.38 17.11
C ASN A 43 32.30 3.08 17.61
N ASN A 44 32.25 3.91 18.67
CA ASN A 44 33.44 4.64 19.18
C ASN A 44 34.33 5.19 18.05
N CYS A 45 33.75 6.05 17.19
CA CYS A 45 34.39 6.50 15.94
C CYS A 45 35.59 7.43 16.20
N ASN A 46 36.75 6.86 16.55
CA ASN A 46 38.05 7.53 16.51
C ASN A 46 38.71 7.24 15.14
N LEU A 47 38.13 7.71 14.05
CA LEU A 47 38.79 7.67 12.75
C LEU A 47 39.57 8.99 12.60
N ASP A 48 40.87 8.89 12.37
CA ASP A 48 41.71 10.03 11.98
C ASP A 48 41.34 10.35 10.51
N ILE A 49 40.61 11.46 10.34
CA ILE A 49 40.13 11.89 9.04
C ILE A 49 40.79 13.21 8.67
N ASP A 50 41.51 13.20 7.56
CA ASP A 50 41.92 14.44 6.89
C ASP A 50 40.72 15.00 6.09
N GLY A 51 39.82 15.67 6.81
CA GLY A 51 38.62 16.28 6.22
C GLY A 51 38.96 17.32 5.16
N HIS A 52 40.05 18.08 5.37
CA HIS A 52 40.46 19.10 4.40
C HIS A 52 40.88 18.49 3.06
N ALA A 53 41.61 17.37 3.07
CA ALA A 53 41.97 16.66 1.85
C ALA A 53 40.76 16.10 1.12
N LEU A 54 39.70 15.67 1.84
CA LEU A 54 38.50 15.14 1.25
C LEU A 54 37.68 16.19 0.49
N ILE A 55 37.57 17.41 1.01
CA ILE A 55 36.74 18.47 0.44
C ILE A 55 37.48 19.42 -0.47
N LYS A 56 38.81 19.36 -0.48
CA LYS A 56 39.64 20.25 -1.31
C LYS A 56 39.38 20.03 -2.78
N ASP A 57 39.21 21.15 -3.50
CA ASP A 57 39.07 21.16 -4.97
C ASP A 57 37.93 20.23 -5.53
N LEU A 58 36.84 20.07 -4.77
CA LEU A 58 35.67 19.36 -5.27
C LEU A 58 35.04 20.06 -6.48
N PRO A 59 34.47 19.31 -7.44
CA PRO A 59 33.77 19.87 -8.59
C PRO A 59 32.65 20.83 -8.19
N LYS A 60 32.42 21.87 -9.01
CA LYS A 60 31.31 22.81 -8.79
C LYS A 60 29.95 22.26 -9.21
N ASP A 61 29.93 21.23 -10.03
CA ASP A 61 28.70 20.52 -10.43
C ASP A 61 28.22 19.63 -9.27
N GLU A 62 26.94 19.68 -8.95
CA GLU A 62 26.37 19.03 -7.76
C GLU A 62 26.46 17.49 -7.81
N GLU A 63 26.27 16.91 -8.98
CA GLU A 63 26.35 15.44 -9.15
C GLU A 63 27.81 14.99 -9.09
N LYS A 64 28.71 15.71 -9.73
CA LYS A 64 30.14 15.41 -9.72
C LYS A 64 30.78 15.67 -8.37
N GLU A 65 30.29 16.68 -7.60
CA GLU A 65 30.76 16.98 -6.24
C GLU A 65 30.57 15.76 -5.33
N ILE A 66 29.36 15.20 -5.31
CA ILE A 66 29.07 14.06 -4.42
C ILE A 66 29.73 12.78 -4.92
N ASP A 67 29.81 12.57 -6.23
CA ASP A 67 30.45 11.38 -6.82
C ASP A 67 31.95 11.37 -6.49
N GLU A 68 32.63 12.52 -6.60
CA GLU A 68 34.03 12.67 -6.25
C GLU A 68 34.28 12.47 -4.76
N LEU A 69 33.43 13.03 -3.89
CA LEU A 69 33.49 12.80 -2.45
C LEU A 69 33.34 11.31 -2.12
N ILE A 70 32.34 10.64 -2.70
CA ILE A 70 32.14 9.20 -2.53
C ILE A 70 33.38 8.42 -2.95
N LEU A 71 33.97 8.75 -4.08
CA LEU A 71 35.16 8.08 -4.56
C LEU A 71 36.34 8.25 -3.58
N ARG A 72 36.62 9.47 -3.13
CA ARG A 72 37.67 9.76 -2.18
C ARG A 72 37.48 9.03 -0.86
N VAL A 73 36.26 9.08 -0.28
CA VAL A 73 35.95 8.38 0.97
C VAL A 73 36.11 6.87 0.84
N LYS A 74 35.59 6.28 -0.24
CA LYS A 74 35.71 4.84 -0.50
C LYS A 74 37.15 4.35 -0.64
N THR A 75 37.99 5.15 -1.28
CA THR A 75 39.40 4.79 -1.50
C THR A 75 40.26 4.98 -0.27
N THR A 76 39.92 5.96 0.57
CA THR A 76 40.75 6.35 1.71
C THR A 76 40.34 5.65 3.00
N TYR A 77 39.00 5.44 3.23
CA TYR A 77 38.51 4.99 4.54
C TYR A 77 37.88 3.61 4.49
N LYS A 78 38.47 2.66 5.21
CA LYS A 78 37.98 1.28 5.34
C LYS A 78 36.62 1.18 6.08
N ALA A 79 36.19 2.26 6.73
CA ALA A 79 34.92 2.30 7.45
C ALA A 79 33.70 2.42 6.52
N TRP A 80 33.88 2.77 5.24
CA TRP A 80 32.79 2.96 4.28
C TRP A 80 31.77 1.81 4.23
N PRO A 81 32.17 0.54 4.09
CA PRO A 81 31.20 -0.56 4.05
C PRO A 81 30.38 -0.70 5.32
N LYS A 82 30.98 -0.41 6.49
CA LYS A 82 30.30 -0.47 7.79
C LYS A 82 29.27 0.65 7.93
N ILE A 83 29.63 1.89 7.56
CA ILE A 83 28.69 3.01 7.55
C ILE A 83 27.56 2.76 6.58
N LYS A 84 27.87 2.23 5.39
CA LYS A 84 26.87 1.88 4.36
C LYS A 84 25.86 0.84 4.86
N SER A 85 26.34 -0.26 5.47
CA SER A 85 25.44 -1.26 6.04
C SER A 85 24.56 -0.68 7.12
N PHE A 86 25.17 0.03 8.08
CA PHE A 86 24.43 0.64 9.19
C PHE A 86 23.36 1.62 8.72
N ALA A 87 23.72 2.53 7.82
CA ALA A 87 22.77 3.51 7.28
C ALA A 87 21.60 2.85 6.52
N LEU A 88 21.92 1.80 5.75
CA LEU A 88 20.90 1.05 5.01
C LEU A 88 19.98 0.30 5.97
N ASP A 89 20.53 -0.39 6.97
CA ASP A 89 19.75 -1.16 7.94
C ASP A 89 18.84 -0.24 8.78
N ALA A 90 19.33 0.95 9.17
CA ALA A 90 18.56 1.95 9.89
C ALA A 90 17.35 2.43 9.04
N VAL A 91 17.58 2.82 7.78
CA VAL A 91 16.51 3.25 6.89
C VAL A 91 15.50 2.12 6.61
N LEU A 92 15.98 0.89 6.36
CA LEU A 92 15.11 -0.26 6.14
C LEU A 92 14.27 -0.58 7.37
N LYS A 93 14.83 -0.42 8.57
CA LYS A 93 14.09 -0.60 9.82
C LYS A 93 12.94 0.39 9.92
N THR A 94 13.19 1.68 9.71
CA THR A 94 12.13 2.71 9.71
C THR A 94 11.04 2.41 8.66
N ILE A 95 11.43 2.04 7.43
CA ILE A 95 10.46 1.67 6.38
C ILE A 95 9.58 0.49 6.81
N LYS A 96 10.15 -0.52 7.46
CA LYS A 96 9.40 -1.68 7.96
C LYS A 96 8.42 -1.29 9.05
N GLU A 97 8.87 -0.49 10.01
CA GLU A 97 8.05 0.02 11.12
C GLU A 97 6.87 0.87 10.61
N ASP A 98 7.12 1.75 9.65
CA ASP A 98 6.09 2.57 9.01
C ASP A 98 5.05 1.70 8.28
N LEU A 99 5.50 0.69 7.53
CA LEU A 99 4.62 -0.22 6.81
C LEU A 99 3.84 -1.13 7.75
N GLU A 100 4.45 -1.63 8.83
CA GLU A 100 3.75 -2.38 9.86
C GLU A 100 2.66 -1.55 10.54
N SER A 101 2.96 -0.28 10.88
CA SER A 101 1.97 0.64 11.43
C SER A 101 0.83 0.95 10.46
N PHE A 102 1.10 0.83 9.16
CA PHE A 102 0.12 0.94 8.07
C PHE A 102 -0.61 -0.38 7.78
N ASN A 103 -0.42 -1.43 8.57
CA ASN A 103 -0.94 -2.79 8.34
C ASN A 103 -0.53 -3.35 6.97
N VAL A 104 0.72 -3.09 6.55
CA VAL A 104 1.33 -3.65 5.34
C VAL A 104 2.56 -4.44 5.75
N SER A 105 2.55 -5.74 5.49
CA SER A 105 3.67 -6.64 5.74
C SER A 105 4.11 -7.34 4.47
N PHE A 106 5.40 -7.67 4.39
CA PHE A 106 5.99 -8.40 3.27
C PHE A 106 6.59 -9.72 3.77
N ASP A 107 6.26 -10.81 3.12
CA ASP A 107 6.86 -12.13 3.42
C ASP A 107 8.34 -12.18 3.01
N ASN A 108 8.74 -11.40 2.01
CA ASN A 108 10.10 -11.41 1.51
C ASN A 108 10.60 -10.00 1.16
N TRP A 109 11.62 -9.56 1.89
CA TRP A 109 12.39 -8.36 1.59
C TRP A 109 13.57 -8.74 0.69
N TYR A 110 13.35 -8.63 -0.62
CA TYR A 110 14.31 -9.06 -1.61
C TYR A 110 15.45 -8.05 -1.78
N SER A 111 16.69 -8.51 -1.63
CA SER A 111 17.87 -7.68 -1.88
C SER A 111 18.33 -7.80 -3.33
N GLU A 112 18.40 -6.68 -4.05
CA GLU A 112 18.92 -6.64 -5.43
C GLU A 112 20.35 -7.19 -5.53
N SER A 113 21.19 -6.98 -4.50
CA SER A 113 22.55 -7.53 -4.46
C SER A 113 22.59 -9.06 -4.54
N SER A 114 21.50 -9.76 -4.18
CA SER A 114 21.39 -11.21 -4.30
C SER A 114 21.29 -11.71 -5.76
N LEU A 115 21.08 -10.80 -6.70
CA LEU A 115 21.12 -11.12 -8.13
C LEU A 115 22.57 -11.37 -8.62
N GLY A 116 23.57 -10.91 -7.87
CA GLY A 116 24.98 -11.06 -8.16
C GLY A 116 25.50 -10.07 -9.20
N SER A 117 26.74 -10.26 -9.62
CA SER A 117 27.40 -9.44 -10.64
C SER A 117 27.67 -10.24 -11.91
N LEU A 118 28.04 -9.57 -13.00
CA LEU A 118 28.38 -10.21 -14.27
C LEU A 118 29.70 -11.02 -14.19
N ASP A 119 30.58 -10.68 -13.25
CA ASP A 119 31.85 -11.38 -13.05
C ASP A 119 31.64 -12.77 -12.42
N ASP A 120 30.53 -12.95 -11.70
CA ASP A 120 30.13 -14.25 -11.17
C ASP A 120 29.33 -15.04 -12.20
N LYS A 121 29.91 -16.12 -12.71
CA LYS A 121 29.25 -17.05 -13.66
C LYS A 121 27.96 -17.65 -13.10
N ASN A 122 27.82 -17.72 -11.78
CA ASN A 122 26.66 -18.30 -11.12
C ASN A 122 25.57 -17.23 -10.79
N SER A 123 25.84 -15.95 -11.03
CA SER A 123 24.89 -14.89 -10.74
C SER A 123 23.58 -15.07 -11.51
N LYS A 124 22.49 -14.59 -10.90
CA LYS A 124 21.16 -14.62 -11.52
C LYS A 124 21.10 -13.71 -12.76
N ILE A 125 21.82 -12.59 -12.73
CA ILE A 125 21.91 -11.66 -13.88
C ILE A 125 22.56 -12.38 -15.06
N LYS A 126 23.71 -13.02 -14.86
CA LYS A 126 24.42 -13.74 -15.91
C LYS A 126 23.57 -14.86 -16.52
N LYS A 127 22.93 -15.66 -15.67
CA LYS A 127 22.04 -16.77 -16.09
C LYS A 127 20.84 -16.28 -16.90
N ALA A 128 20.23 -15.15 -16.52
CA ALA A 128 19.10 -14.57 -17.23
C ALA A 128 19.54 -14.09 -18.62
N ILE A 129 20.66 -13.38 -18.72
CA ILE A 129 21.21 -12.89 -19.99
C ILE A 129 21.61 -14.06 -20.91
N ASP A 130 22.30 -15.07 -20.39
CA ASP A 130 22.66 -16.25 -21.16
C ASP A 130 21.44 -17.01 -21.71
N THR A 131 20.33 -17.00 -20.96
CA THR A 131 19.05 -17.56 -21.44
C THR A 131 18.48 -16.74 -22.60
N LEU A 132 18.50 -15.41 -22.51
CA LEU A 132 18.05 -14.53 -23.58
C LEU A 132 18.90 -14.62 -24.84
N ILE A 133 20.22 -14.79 -24.70
CA ILE A 133 21.15 -15.02 -25.85
C ILE A 133 20.83 -16.37 -26.51
N LYS A 134 20.65 -17.45 -25.72
CA LYS A 134 20.27 -18.77 -26.24
C LYS A 134 18.93 -18.74 -26.98
N SER A 135 17.96 -17.97 -26.53
CA SER A 135 16.67 -17.82 -27.21
C SER A 135 16.71 -16.90 -28.43
N LYS A 136 17.90 -16.33 -28.76
CA LYS A 136 18.12 -15.39 -29.86
C LYS A 136 17.29 -14.08 -29.75
N LEU A 137 16.86 -13.73 -28.56
CA LEU A 137 16.20 -12.47 -28.26
C LEU A 137 17.16 -11.43 -27.67
N ALA A 138 18.33 -11.86 -27.20
CA ALA A 138 19.44 -10.94 -26.95
C ALA A 138 20.58 -11.22 -27.93
N TYR A 139 21.23 -10.14 -28.35
CA TYR A 139 22.33 -10.15 -29.31
C TYR A 139 23.41 -9.15 -28.91
N GLU A 140 24.64 -9.40 -29.37
CA GLU A 140 25.76 -8.48 -29.18
C GLU A 140 25.87 -7.54 -30.39
N ASP A 141 25.98 -6.26 -30.13
CA ASP A 141 26.27 -5.22 -31.11
C ASP A 141 27.18 -4.15 -30.50
N SER A 142 28.28 -3.85 -31.19
CA SER A 142 29.26 -2.82 -30.81
C SER A 142 29.78 -2.97 -29.37
N GLY A 143 29.97 -4.20 -28.90
CA GLY A 143 30.46 -4.52 -27.57
C GLY A 143 29.39 -4.46 -26.47
N ALA A 144 28.17 -4.10 -26.79
CA ALA A 144 27.02 -4.08 -25.87
C ALA A 144 26.08 -5.27 -26.15
N ILE A 145 25.37 -5.76 -25.13
CA ILE A 145 24.32 -6.79 -25.27
C ILE A 145 22.96 -6.12 -25.25
N TRP A 146 22.19 -6.36 -26.28
CA TRP A 146 20.88 -5.78 -26.50
C TRP A 146 19.76 -6.83 -26.42
N LEU A 147 18.61 -6.45 -25.89
CA LEU A 147 17.37 -7.19 -26.03
C LEU A 147 16.59 -6.69 -27.24
N ASP A 148 16.22 -7.59 -28.14
CA ASP A 148 15.31 -7.31 -29.25
C ASP A 148 13.87 -7.25 -28.73
N THR A 149 13.33 -6.03 -28.66
CA THR A 149 11.97 -5.76 -28.24
C THR A 149 11.04 -5.42 -29.41
N SER A 150 11.52 -5.49 -30.65
CA SER A 150 10.80 -5.09 -31.85
C SER A 150 9.46 -5.82 -32.03
N LYS A 151 9.40 -7.10 -31.63
CA LYS A 151 8.19 -7.92 -31.71
C LYS A 151 7.20 -7.71 -30.58
N SER A 152 7.61 -7.05 -29.50
CA SER A 152 6.80 -6.83 -28.29
C SER A 152 6.16 -5.43 -28.24
N GLY A 153 6.38 -4.64 -29.28
CA GLY A 153 5.77 -3.30 -29.41
C GLY A 153 6.43 -2.21 -28.58
N ASP A 154 7.69 -2.39 -28.18
CA ASP A 154 8.53 -1.29 -27.67
C ASP A 154 9.06 -0.46 -28.85
N ASP A 155 9.41 0.79 -28.60
CA ASP A 155 9.86 1.74 -29.63
C ASP A 155 11.26 1.46 -30.19
N LYS A 156 12.11 0.77 -29.41
CA LYS A 156 13.49 0.42 -29.75
C LYS A 156 14.04 -0.73 -28.91
N ASN A 157 15.09 -1.39 -29.41
CA ASN A 157 15.82 -2.39 -28.66
C ASN A 157 16.51 -1.80 -27.42
N ARG A 158 16.70 -2.62 -26.38
CA ARG A 158 17.16 -2.16 -25.07
C ARG A 158 18.47 -2.81 -24.66
N VAL A 159 19.39 -1.98 -24.16
CA VAL A 159 20.68 -2.44 -23.65
C VAL A 159 20.51 -3.17 -22.35
N LEU A 160 21.03 -4.40 -22.30
CA LEU A 160 21.16 -5.22 -21.08
C LEU A 160 22.54 -5.03 -20.45
N ILE A 161 23.60 -5.14 -21.25
CA ILE A 161 24.99 -4.89 -20.84
C ILE A 161 25.55 -3.79 -21.74
N ARG A 162 26.17 -2.80 -21.14
CA ARG A 162 26.83 -1.70 -21.87
C ARG A 162 28.14 -2.16 -22.52
N ASP A 163 28.66 -1.39 -23.41
CA ASP A 163 29.97 -1.59 -24.07
C ASP A 163 31.15 -1.60 -23.11
N ASP A 164 31.02 -0.95 -21.94
CA ASP A 164 31.98 -0.99 -20.83
C ASP A 164 31.85 -2.23 -19.94
N GLY A 165 30.98 -3.18 -20.27
CA GLY A 165 30.74 -4.42 -19.55
C GLY A 165 29.82 -4.30 -18.33
N ARG A 166 29.27 -3.12 -18.03
CA ARG A 166 28.35 -2.93 -16.88
C ARG A 166 26.92 -3.32 -17.22
N ALA A 167 26.26 -4.05 -16.30
CA ALA A 167 24.84 -4.34 -16.37
C ALA A 167 24.03 -3.05 -16.21
N THR A 168 22.93 -2.96 -16.97
CA THR A 168 21.93 -1.91 -16.76
C THR A 168 20.94 -2.31 -15.67
N TYR A 169 20.18 -1.36 -15.13
CA TYR A 169 19.05 -1.66 -14.24
C TYR A 169 18.05 -2.63 -14.89
N PHE A 170 17.88 -2.53 -16.20
CA PHE A 170 17.00 -3.43 -16.94
C PHE A 170 17.47 -4.89 -16.89
N ALA A 171 18.77 -5.14 -16.92
CA ALA A 171 19.33 -6.48 -16.76
C ALA A 171 19.03 -7.06 -15.35
N SER A 172 19.12 -6.23 -14.31
CA SER A 172 18.73 -6.62 -12.94
C SER A 172 17.24 -6.96 -12.88
N ASP A 173 16.38 -6.15 -13.49
CA ASP A 173 14.93 -6.36 -13.52
C ASP A 173 14.56 -7.67 -14.25
N VAL A 174 15.20 -7.94 -15.37
CA VAL A 174 15.02 -9.20 -16.10
C VAL A 174 15.39 -10.40 -15.23
N ALA A 175 16.53 -10.33 -14.55
CA ALA A 175 16.99 -11.38 -13.65
C ALA A 175 16.05 -11.57 -12.46
N TYR A 176 15.52 -10.49 -11.93
CA TYR A 176 14.55 -10.52 -10.82
C TYR A 176 13.22 -11.14 -11.24
N HIS A 177 12.70 -10.84 -12.42
CA HIS A 177 11.49 -11.47 -12.93
C HIS A 177 11.69 -12.98 -13.16
N LYS A 178 12.87 -13.37 -13.70
CA LYS A 178 13.22 -14.79 -13.79
C LYS A 178 13.24 -15.45 -12.41
N ASP A 179 13.85 -14.81 -11.42
CA ASP A 179 13.92 -15.32 -10.05
C ASP A 179 12.51 -15.51 -9.44
N LYS A 180 11.58 -14.58 -9.66
CA LYS A 180 10.18 -14.73 -9.22
C LYS A 180 9.54 -15.98 -9.84
N ILE A 181 9.73 -16.21 -11.12
CA ILE A 181 9.18 -17.37 -11.82
C ILE A 181 9.85 -18.66 -11.33
N ASP A 182 11.17 -18.64 -11.16
CA ASP A 182 11.94 -19.80 -10.66
C ASP A 182 11.55 -20.18 -9.22
N ARG A 183 11.04 -19.24 -8.42
CA ARG A 183 10.46 -19.50 -7.09
C ARG A 183 9.07 -20.16 -7.15
N GLY A 184 8.50 -20.36 -8.33
CA GLY A 184 7.27 -21.11 -8.55
C GLY A 184 5.99 -20.28 -8.50
N PHE A 185 6.05 -18.95 -8.66
CA PHE A 185 4.86 -18.15 -8.76
C PHE A 185 4.16 -18.31 -10.11
N ASP A 186 2.85 -18.56 -10.07
CA ASP A 186 2.03 -18.69 -11.28
C ASP A 186 1.68 -17.33 -11.88
N LYS A 187 1.52 -16.31 -11.04
CA LYS A 187 1.21 -14.95 -11.45
C LYS A 187 2.15 -13.96 -10.77
N LEU A 188 2.71 -13.05 -11.55
CA LEU A 188 3.53 -11.94 -11.10
C LEU A 188 2.71 -10.66 -11.19
N ILE A 189 2.49 -9.98 -10.07
CA ILE A 189 1.81 -8.69 -10.03
C ILE A 189 2.84 -7.65 -9.64
N ASN A 190 3.15 -6.74 -10.57
CA ASN A 190 4.01 -5.62 -10.31
C ASN A 190 3.16 -4.38 -10.02
N VAL A 191 3.45 -3.67 -8.93
CA VAL A 191 2.83 -2.40 -8.60
C VAL A 191 3.85 -1.29 -8.87
N TRP A 192 3.59 -0.47 -9.88
CA TRP A 192 4.52 0.57 -10.33
C TRP A 192 3.87 1.94 -10.37
N GLY A 193 4.69 3.00 -10.26
CA GLY A 193 4.23 4.35 -10.55
C GLY A 193 3.81 4.51 -12.01
N ALA A 194 2.83 5.35 -12.27
CA ALA A 194 2.27 5.56 -13.62
C ALA A 194 3.31 6.07 -14.64
N ASP A 195 4.37 6.71 -14.16
CA ASP A 195 5.53 7.14 -14.97
C ASP A 195 6.31 5.97 -15.60
N HIS A 196 6.14 4.75 -15.06
CA HIS A 196 6.75 3.53 -15.63
C HIS A 196 5.90 2.83 -16.70
N HIS A 197 4.82 3.43 -17.17
CA HIS A 197 3.95 2.83 -18.22
C HIS A 197 4.75 2.32 -19.44
N GLY A 198 5.70 3.12 -19.96
CA GLY A 198 6.54 2.72 -21.09
C GLY A 198 7.50 1.55 -20.83
N TYR A 199 7.62 1.12 -19.55
CA TYR A 199 8.53 0.04 -19.16
C TYR A 199 7.87 -1.35 -19.27
N ILE A 200 6.55 -1.42 -19.33
CA ILE A 200 5.78 -2.67 -19.33
C ILE A 200 6.19 -3.56 -20.50
N LYS A 201 6.22 -3.00 -21.72
CA LYS A 201 6.54 -3.76 -22.94
C LYS A 201 7.94 -4.37 -22.93
N ARG A 202 8.89 -3.73 -22.25
CA ARG A 202 10.27 -4.24 -22.09
C ARG A 202 10.30 -5.49 -21.20
N ILE A 203 9.56 -5.47 -20.10
CA ILE A 203 9.48 -6.62 -19.20
C ILE A 203 8.67 -7.75 -19.83
N GLU A 204 7.57 -7.47 -20.51
CA GLU A 204 6.82 -8.46 -21.28
C GLU A 204 7.73 -9.19 -22.29
N ALA A 205 8.53 -8.42 -23.07
CA ALA A 205 9.51 -8.98 -24.01
C ALA A 205 10.54 -9.86 -23.32
N SER A 206 11.04 -9.42 -22.16
CA SER A 206 12.04 -10.20 -21.42
C SER A 206 11.47 -11.52 -20.90
N ILE A 207 10.23 -11.53 -20.41
CA ILE A 207 9.54 -12.77 -19.92
C ILE A 207 9.33 -13.76 -21.07
N GLU A 208 8.87 -13.29 -22.23
CA GLU A 208 8.75 -14.11 -23.44
C GLU A 208 10.13 -14.68 -23.86
N GLY A 209 11.17 -13.83 -23.81
CA GLY A 209 12.54 -14.23 -24.12
C GLY A 209 13.13 -15.26 -23.16
N LEU A 210 12.72 -15.23 -21.92
CA LEU A 210 13.08 -16.22 -20.91
C LEU A 210 12.31 -17.55 -21.08
N GLY A 211 11.38 -17.63 -22.05
CA GLY A 211 10.61 -18.84 -22.35
C GLY A 211 9.31 -18.98 -21.55
N PHE A 212 8.80 -17.89 -20.98
CA PHE A 212 7.58 -17.89 -20.19
C PHE A 212 6.45 -17.13 -20.90
N ASP A 213 5.19 -17.50 -20.58
CA ASP A 213 4.04 -16.76 -21.08
C ASP A 213 3.96 -15.38 -20.39
N LYS A 214 3.93 -14.31 -21.18
CA LYS A 214 3.76 -12.93 -20.67
C LYS A 214 2.47 -12.71 -19.89
N LYS A 215 1.44 -13.56 -20.10
CA LYS A 215 0.20 -13.53 -19.30
C LYS A 215 0.43 -13.82 -17.81
N LYS A 216 1.58 -14.36 -17.44
CA LYS A 216 1.98 -14.48 -16.03
C LYS A 216 2.22 -13.12 -15.39
N LEU A 217 2.55 -12.09 -16.16
CA LEU A 217 2.78 -10.73 -15.67
C LEU A 217 1.48 -9.92 -15.71
N ASP A 218 1.17 -9.26 -14.60
CA ASP A 218 0.16 -8.23 -14.46
C ASP A 218 0.82 -6.98 -13.87
N VAL A 219 0.62 -5.84 -14.47
CA VAL A 219 1.22 -4.58 -13.99
C VAL A 219 0.12 -3.63 -13.58
N GLN A 220 0.08 -3.32 -12.30
CA GLN A 220 -0.81 -2.32 -11.74
C GLN A 220 -0.07 -0.98 -11.69
N LEU A 221 -0.52 -0.02 -12.49
CA LEU A 221 0.01 1.34 -12.47
C LEU A 221 -0.72 2.17 -11.43
N VAL A 222 0.05 2.78 -10.54
CA VAL A 222 -0.47 3.63 -9.47
C VAL A 222 -0.17 5.08 -9.78
N GLN A 223 -1.21 5.91 -9.84
CA GLN A 223 -1.09 7.33 -10.09
C GLN A 223 -0.65 8.10 -8.84
N PHE A 224 -0.07 9.26 -9.02
CA PHE A 224 0.34 10.12 -7.91
C PHE A 224 -0.86 10.57 -7.07
N ALA A 225 -0.69 10.53 -5.75
CA ALA A 225 -1.60 11.16 -4.81
C ALA A 225 -1.12 12.57 -4.50
N ASN A 226 -2.06 13.53 -4.55
CA ASN A 226 -1.84 14.89 -4.08
C ASN A 226 -2.42 15.01 -2.68
N LEU A 227 -1.64 15.51 -1.74
CA LEU A 227 -2.10 15.76 -0.38
C LEU A 227 -2.55 17.23 -0.26
N PHE A 228 -3.74 17.44 0.31
CA PHE A 228 -4.29 18.76 0.61
C PHE A 228 -4.49 18.91 2.11
N LYS A 229 -4.15 20.11 2.62
CA LYS A 229 -4.33 20.50 4.02
C LYS A 229 -4.66 21.99 4.05
N ASP A 230 -5.65 22.39 4.84
CA ASP A 230 -6.15 23.78 4.91
C ASP A 230 -6.49 24.35 3.51
N GLY A 231 -7.09 23.51 2.64
CA GLY A 231 -7.47 23.88 1.28
C GLY A 231 -6.28 24.08 0.31
N SER A 232 -5.06 23.78 0.72
CA SER A 232 -3.85 24.00 -0.08
C SER A 232 -3.10 22.68 -0.32
N LYS A 233 -2.50 22.54 -1.51
CA LYS A 233 -1.67 21.37 -1.81
C LYS A 233 -0.38 21.41 -1.00
N VAL A 234 -0.10 20.32 -0.27
CA VAL A 234 1.15 20.12 0.47
C VAL A 234 2.30 19.94 -0.50
N LYS A 235 3.34 20.76 -0.39
CA LYS A 235 4.57 20.61 -1.16
C LYS A 235 5.40 19.49 -0.57
N MET A 236 5.90 18.60 -1.42
CA MET A 236 6.74 17.48 -1.03
C MET A 236 8.04 17.49 -1.80
N SER A 237 9.17 17.40 -1.10
CA SER A 237 10.50 17.25 -1.68
C SER A 237 11.38 16.41 -0.78
N THR A 238 11.70 15.20 -1.22
CA THR A 238 12.56 14.27 -0.46
C THR A 238 14.00 14.76 -0.34
N ARG A 239 14.49 15.57 -1.29
CA ARG A 239 15.86 16.10 -1.27
C ARG A 239 16.03 17.25 -0.29
N SER A 240 15.05 18.14 -0.17
CA SER A 240 15.09 19.25 0.80
C SER A 240 14.78 18.81 2.23
N GLY A 241 14.23 17.61 2.42
CA GLY A 241 13.76 17.12 3.71
C GLY A 241 12.33 17.58 4.06
N ASP A 242 11.70 18.38 3.18
CA ASP A 242 10.34 18.82 3.34
C ASP A 242 9.40 17.80 2.68
N PHE A 243 8.99 16.81 3.42
CA PHE A 243 8.00 15.83 2.96
C PHE A 243 7.06 15.45 4.10
N TYR A 244 5.86 15.09 3.74
CA TYR A 244 4.87 14.56 4.66
C TYR A 244 5.00 13.04 4.66
N SER A 245 5.48 12.48 5.77
CA SER A 245 5.77 11.06 5.88
C SER A 245 4.50 10.22 6.03
N LEU A 246 4.61 8.90 5.80
CA LEU A 246 3.53 7.97 6.10
C LEU A 246 3.21 7.95 7.61
N ALA A 247 4.24 8.07 8.44
CA ALA A 247 4.08 8.17 9.89
C ALA A 247 3.30 9.43 10.30
N ASP A 248 3.58 10.60 9.67
CA ASP A 248 2.81 11.84 9.90
C ASP A 248 1.33 11.66 9.51
N LEU A 249 1.07 11.03 8.37
CA LEU A 249 -0.28 10.75 7.91
C LEU A 249 -1.04 9.86 8.90
N ILE A 250 -0.41 8.77 9.33
CA ILE A 250 -1.00 7.86 10.32
C ILE A 250 -1.23 8.56 11.66
N GLY A 251 -0.27 9.37 12.11
CA GLY A 251 -0.40 10.15 13.34
C GLY A 251 -1.54 11.17 13.29
N GLU A 252 -1.84 11.72 12.12
CA GLU A 252 -2.84 12.78 11.95
C GLU A 252 -4.27 12.26 11.78
N ILE A 253 -4.48 11.16 11.05
CA ILE A 253 -5.82 10.63 10.73
C ILE A 253 -6.04 9.15 11.08
N GLY A 254 -5.02 8.48 11.57
CA GLY A 254 -5.05 7.05 11.89
C GLY A 254 -4.85 6.13 10.67
N THR A 255 -4.48 4.89 10.97
CA THR A 255 -4.18 3.87 9.95
C THR A 255 -5.40 3.55 9.08
N ASP A 256 -6.55 3.31 9.69
CA ASP A 256 -7.75 2.86 8.98
C ASP A 256 -8.27 3.91 7.99
N ALA A 257 -8.34 5.18 8.41
CA ALA A 257 -8.74 6.27 7.53
C ALA A 257 -7.73 6.45 6.39
N SER A 258 -6.42 6.42 6.69
CA SER A 258 -5.37 6.53 5.68
C SER A 258 -5.50 5.44 4.61
N ARG A 259 -5.62 4.19 5.03
CA ARG A 259 -5.79 3.04 4.11
C ARG A 259 -7.08 3.16 3.29
N PHE A 260 -8.18 3.54 3.94
CA PHE A 260 -9.46 3.71 3.27
C PHE A 260 -9.38 4.73 2.12
N TYR A 261 -8.80 5.89 2.39
CA TYR A 261 -8.69 6.94 1.36
C TYR A 261 -7.79 6.54 0.20
N TYR A 262 -6.65 5.89 0.47
CA TYR A 262 -5.80 5.36 -0.61
C TYR A 262 -6.52 4.32 -1.47
N LEU A 263 -7.38 3.50 -0.87
CA LEU A 263 -8.15 2.47 -1.58
C LEU A 263 -9.47 2.99 -2.17
N SER A 264 -9.85 4.24 -1.92
CA SER A 264 -11.14 4.80 -2.37
C SER A 264 -11.21 5.11 -3.86
N LYS A 265 -10.07 5.11 -4.54
CA LYS A 265 -9.94 5.37 -5.98
C LYS A 265 -9.33 4.16 -6.68
N GLN A 266 -9.58 4.07 -7.99
CA GLN A 266 -8.86 3.13 -8.83
C GLN A 266 -7.37 3.52 -8.89
N ALA A 267 -6.48 2.54 -8.94
CA ALA A 267 -5.03 2.77 -8.81
C ALA A 267 -4.47 3.74 -9.87
N ASP A 268 -5.00 3.70 -11.11
CA ASP A 268 -4.59 4.55 -12.23
C ASP A 268 -5.23 5.95 -12.24
N GLN A 269 -6.11 6.25 -11.27
CA GLN A 269 -6.73 7.56 -11.13
C GLN A 269 -5.96 8.46 -10.16
N HIS A 270 -5.92 9.76 -10.45
CA HIS A 270 -5.37 10.74 -9.52
C HIS A 270 -6.20 10.77 -8.22
N LEU A 271 -5.51 10.70 -7.10
CA LEU A 271 -6.09 10.84 -5.78
C LEU A 271 -5.73 12.23 -5.23
N ASP A 272 -6.72 13.09 -5.08
CA ASP A 272 -6.62 14.28 -4.26
C ASP A 272 -7.08 13.92 -2.85
N PHE A 273 -6.12 13.82 -1.95
CA PHE A 273 -6.30 13.37 -0.59
C PHE A 273 -6.44 14.57 0.33
N ASP A 274 -7.67 14.87 0.74
CA ASP A 274 -8.01 15.98 1.62
C ASP A 274 -7.97 15.52 3.08
N LEU A 275 -6.97 16.03 3.83
CA LEU A 275 -6.78 15.68 5.25
C LEU A 275 -7.90 16.25 6.13
N ASP A 276 -8.42 17.42 5.78
CA ASP A 276 -9.45 18.08 6.58
C ASP A 276 -10.78 17.32 6.47
N LEU A 277 -11.10 16.88 5.24
CA LEU A 277 -12.24 15.99 5.00
C LEU A 277 -12.06 14.64 5.69
N ALA A 278 -10.85 14.09 5.68
CA ALA A 278 -10.56 12.79 6.28
C ALA A 278 -10.73 12.79 7.81
N LYS A 279 -10.58 13.94 8.47
CA LYS A 279 -10.81 14.13 9.91
C LYS A 279 -12.25 14.44 10.28
N ALA A 280 -13.05 14.89 9.32
CA ALA A 280 -14.38 15.39 9.61
C ALA A 280 -15.33 14.28 10.07
N ASP A 281 -15.99 14.49 11.22
CA ASP A 281 -17.07 13.64 11.73
C ASP A 281 -18.39 14.03 11.05
N SER A 282 -18.44 13.94 9.73
CA SER A 282 -19.55 14.38 8.93
C SER A 282 -19.96 13.35 7.87
N LYS A 283 -21.14 13.50 7.30
CA LYS A 283 -21.65 12.60 6.26
C LYS A 283 -20.88 12.71 4.94
N GLU A 284 -20.17 13.79 4.73
CA GLU A 284 -19.30 14.03 3.59
C GLU A 284 -18.04 13.13 3.66
N ASN A 285 -17.62 12.77 4.89
CA ASN A 285 -16.58 11.79 5.13
C ASN A 285 -17.14 10.37 4.96
N ILE A 286 -16.86 9.76 3.82
CA ILE A 286 -17.36 8.41 3.47
C ILE A 286 -16.85 7.36 4.45
N PHE A 287 -15.62 7.49 4.95
CA PHE A 287 -15.04 6.58 5.94
C PHE A 287 -15.86 6.60 7.24
N TYR A 288 -16.11 7.80 7.79
CA TYR A 288 -16.94 7.99 8.97
C TYR A 288 -18.37 7.48 8.76
N TYR A 289 -18.95 7.75 7.59
CA TYR A 289 -20.30 7.33 7.24
C TYR A 289 -20.47 5.80 7.26
N ILE A 290 -19.49 5.06 6.75
CA ILE A 290 -19.50 3.58 6.77
C ILE A 290 -19.27 3.08 8.21
N GLN A 291 -18.31 3.65 8.94
CA GLN A 291 -18.07 3.28 10.34
C GLN A 291 -19.30 3.54 11.22
N TYR A 292 -20.01 4.65 10.98
CA TYR A 292 -21.24 4.95 11.69
C TYR A 292 -22.33 3.91 11.42
N ALA A 293 -22.51 3.48 10.16
CA ALA A 293 -23.42 2.39 9.83
C ALA A 293 -23.05 1.09 10.58
N HIS A 294 -21.78 0.71 10.58
CA HIS A 294 -21.30 -0.46 11.32
C HIS A 294 -21.56 -0.35 12.83
N ALA A 295 -21.23 0.79 13.44
CA ALA A 295 -21.48 1.00 14.87
C ALA A 295 -22.98 0.91 15.23
N ARG A 296 -23.85 1.40 14.35
CA ARG A 296 -25.31 1.30 14.51
C ARG A 296 -25.78 -0.16 14.41
N ILE A 297 -25.31 -0.90 13.43
CA ILE A 297 -25.62 -2.33 13.27
C ILE A 297 -25.18 -3.10 14.54
N CYS A 298 -23.94 -2.94 14.98
CA CYS A 298 -23.44 -3.57 16.19
C CYS A 298 -24.25 -3.20 17.45
N SER A 299 -24.70 -1.95 17.56
CA SER A 299 -25.56 -1.50 18.66
C SER A 299 -26.94 -2.19 18.63
N LEU A 300 -27.52 -2.34 17.43
CA LEU A 300 -28.80 -3.05 17.26
C LEU A 300 -28.68 -4.53 17.65
N LEU A 301 -27.62 -5.19 17.19
CA LEU A 301 -27.36 -6.60 17.51
C LEU A 301 -27.17 -6.81 19.02
N ARG A 302 -26.38 -5.96 19.68
CA ARG A 302 -26.21 -6.03 21.16
C ARG A 302 -27.55 -5.85 21.89
N LYS A 303 -28.32 -4.83 21.53
CA LYS A 303 -29.64 -4.61 22.14
C LYS A 303 -30.59 -5.79 21.96
N TYR A 304 -30.54 -6.42 20.79
CA TYR A 304 -31.31 -7.64 20.54
C TYR A 304 -30.87 -8.79 21.47
N THR A 305 -29.57 -9.04 21.54
CA THR A 305 -29.01 -10.11 22.42
C THR A 305 -29.31 -9.85 23.88
N ASP A 306 -29.18 -8.62 24.37
CA ASP A 306 -29.49 -8.23 25.75
C ASP A 306 -30.98 -8.49 26.10
N SER A 307 -31.86 -8.32 25.11
CA SER A 307 -33.31 -8.47 25.31
C SER A 307 -33.79 -9.90 25.13
N HIS A 308 -33.11 -10.74 24.36
CA HIS A 308 -33.56 -12.08 23.94
C HIS A 308 -32.60 -13.21 24.34
N GLY A 309 -31.44 -12.88 24.91
CA GLY A 309 -30.44 -13.82 25.44
C GLY A 309 -29.47 -14.36 24.40
N SER A 310 -29.88 -14.56 23.17
CA SER A 310 -28.99 -15.01 22.08
C SER A 310 -29.57 -14.66 20.68
N MET A 311 -28.71 -14.65 19.69
CA MET A 311 -29.16 -14.62 18.28
C MET A 311 -29.81 -15.97 17.94
N PRO A 312 -30.85 -15.96 17.09
CA PRO A 312 -31.49 -17.20 16.65
C PRO A 312 -30.56 -18.00 15.73
N GLU A 313 -30.49 -19.33 15.99
CA GLU A 313 -29.61 -20.25 15.23
C GLU A 313 -30.07 -20.49 13.77
N SER A 314 -31.32 -20.26 13.47
CA SER A 314 -31.85 -20.45 12.10
C SER A 314 -33.02 -19.53 11.78
N ALA A 315 -33.13 -19.03 10.54
CA ALA A 315 -34.31 -18.35 10.05
C ALA A 315 -35.34 -19.38 9.61
N ASN A 316 -36.50 -19.41 10.24
CA ASN A 316 -37.66 -20.07 9.65
C ASN A 316 -38.11 -19.29 8.42
N ALA A 317 -38.50 -19.98 7.34
CA ALA A 317 -38.96 -19.38 6.11
C ALA A 317 -39.99 -18.27 6.38
N ILE A 318 -39.71 -17.07 5.90
CA ILE A 318 -40.56 -15.91 6.09
C ILE A 318 -41.72 -16.05 5.11
N SER A 319 -42.96 -15.99 5.60
CA SER A 319 -44.12 -15.94 4.71
C SER A 319 -44.13 -14.65 3.92
N SER A 320 -44.47 -14.75 2.64
CA SER A 320 -44.37 -13.73 1.56
C SER A 320 -45.20 -12.44 1.74
N GLY A 321 -45.48 -12.03 2.96
CA GLY A 321 -46.32 -10.84 3.20
C GLY A 321 -45.73 -9.82 4.21
N SER A 322 -44.51 -10.02 4.70
CA SER A 322 -44.03 -9.24 5.84
C SER A 322 -42.75 -8.43 5.59
N TYR A 323 -42.37 -8.19 4.34
CA TYR A 323 -41.15 -7.45 4.01
C TYR A 323 -41.47 -5.94 3.92
N TYR A 324 -41.34 -5.22 4.98
CA TYR A 324 -41.34 -3.76 4.93
C TYR A 324 -40.00 -3.27 4.38
N ASN A 325 -39.95 -3.02 3.07
CA ASN A 325 -38.83 -2.31 2.39
C ASN A 325 -37.39 -2.82 2.69
N CYS A 326 -37.24 -4.11 3.07
CA CYS A 326 -35.92 -4.70 3.29
C CYS A 326 -35.28 -5.24 1.99
N ASP A 327 -36.02 -5.25 0.88
CA ASP A 327 -35.58 -5.90 -0.36
C ASP A 327 -34.26 -5.32 -0.88
N GLU A 328 -34.08 -4.01 -0.79
CA GLU A 328 -32.82 -3.36 -1.21
C GLU A 328 -31.66 -3.79 -0.32
N LEU A 329 -31.88 -3.87 1.00
CA LEU A 329 -30.86 -4.28 1.93
C LEU A 329 -30.47 -5.75 1.72
N ILE A 330 -31.45 -6.64 1.60
CA ILE A 330 -31.23 -8.07 1.34
C ILE A 330 -30.53 -8.27 0.00
N HIS A 331 -30.96 -7.57 -1.03
CA HIS A 331 -30.31 -7.60 -2.34
C HIS A 331 -28.88 -7.03 -2.29
N GLY A 332 -28.69 -5.94 -1.54
CA GLY A 332 -27.35 -5.40 -1.25
C GLY A 332 -26.45 -6.47 -0.65
N MET A 333 -26.89 -7.15 0.41
CA MET A 333 -26.15 -8.21 1.08
C MET A 333 -25.79 -9.37 0.14
N SER A 334 -26.73 -9.82 -0.70
CA SER A 334 -26.51 -10.93 -1.64
C SER A 334 -25.43 -10.63 -2.70
N LYS A 335 -25.11 -9.36 -2.97
CA LYS A 335 -24.07 -8.95 -3.93
C LYS A 335 -22.64 -9.09 -3.39
N TYR A 336 -22.46 -9.13 -2.07
CA TYR A 336 -21.14 -9.06 -1.45
C TYR A 336 -20.15 -10.10 -1.98
N PRO A 337 -20.46 -11.41 -2.06
CA PRO A 337 -19.55 -12.41 -2.58
C PRO A 337 -19.07 -12.11 -4.01
N HIS A 338 -19.98 -11.61 -4.86
CA HIS A 338 -19.66 -11.24 -6.23
C HIS A 338 -18.76 -10.00 -6.30
N VAL A 339 -18.97 -9.02 -5.41
CA VAL A 339 -18.12 -7.82 -5.33
C VAL A 339 -16.71 -8.19 -4.93
N VAL A 340 -16.55 -9.04 -3.90
CA VAL A 340 -15.23 -9.52 -3.44
C VAL A 340 -14.52 -10.29 -4.55
N LEU A 341 -15.21 -11.24 -5.18
CA LEU A 341 -14.64 -12.02 -6.28
C LEU A 341 -14.20 -11.11 -7.45
N ARG A 342 -15.04 -10.15 -7.83
CA ARG A 342 -14.74 -9.20 -8.90
C ARG A 342 -13.54 -8.32 -8.52
N ALA A 343 -13.52 -7.75 -7.32
CA ALA A 343 -12.44 -6.93 -6.83
C ALA A 343 -11.10 -7.69 -6.83
N SER A 344 -11.12 -8.96 -6.41
CA SER A 344 -9.95 -9.84 -6.40
C SER A 344 -9.44 -10.15 -7.81
N ILE A 345 -10.33 -10.58 -8.72
CA ILE A 345 -9.93 -10.94 -10.10
C ILE A 345 -9.40 -9.72 -10.87
N SER A 346 -10.04 -8.55 -10.70
CA SER A 346 -9.67 -7.33 -11.41
C SER A 346 -8.57 -6.53 -10.70
N LEU A 347 -8.13 -6.94 -9.50
CA LEU A 347 -7.18 -6.21 -8.65
C LEU A 347 -7.65 -4.78 -8.33
N GLN A 348 -8.96 -4.61 -8.08
CA GLN A 348 -9.62 -3.33 -7.87
C GLN A 348 -10.30 -3.25 -6.49
N PRO A 349 -9.54 -3.04 -5.40
CA PRO A 349 -10.09 -3.02 -4.03
C PRO A 349 -11.12 -1.90 -3.79
N HIS A 350 -11.08 -0.79 -4.54
CA HIS A 350 -12.05 0.30 -4.45
C HIS A 350 -13.51 -0.16 -4.69
N LEU A 351 -13.73 -1.27 -5.40
CA LEU A 351 -15.07 -1.82 -5.62
C LEU A 351 -15.74 -2.24 -4.30
N ILE A 352 -14.95 -2.69 -3.32
CA ILE A 352 -15.46 -3.03 -1.98
C ILE A 352 -15.88 -1.75 -1.26
N ILE A 353 -15.13 -0.67 -1.37
CA ILE A 353 -15.47 0.62 -0.75
C ILE A 353 -16.78 1.17 -1.34
N PHE A 354 -16.96 1.09 -2.66
CA PHE A 354 -18.20 1.52 -3.31
C PHE A 354 -19.39 0.70 -2.83
N TYR A 355 -19.22 -0.62 -2.76
CA TYR A 355 -20.23 -1.51 -2.22
C TYR A 355 -20.60 -1.14 -0.77
N LEU A 356 -19.61 -0.94 0.10
CA LEU A 356 -19.84 -0.58 1.51
C LEU A 356 -20.55 0.77 1.65
N LYS A 357 -20.23 1.75 0.83
CA LYS A 357 -20.90 3.04 0.78
C LYS A 357 -22.39 2.89 0.43
N ASP A 358 -22.68 2.15 -0.66
CA ASP A 358 -24.05 1.92 -1.13
C ASP A 358 -24.84 1.11 -0.10
N PHE A 359 -24.23 0.10 0.50
CA PHE A 359 -24.83 -0.70 1.55
C PHE A 359 -25.14 0.12 2.80
N ALA A 360 -24.20 0.96 3.26
CA ALA A 360 -24.42 1.89 4.38
C ALA A 360 -25.58 2.85 4.09
N HIS A 361 -25.69 3.33 2.85
CA HIS A 361 -26.80 4.17 2.43
C HIS A 361 -28.16 3.45 2.52
N SER A 362 -28.23 2.23 1.99
CA SER A 362 -29.43 1.39 2.07
C SER A 362 -29.81 1.08 3.51
N PHE A 363 -28.82 0.80 4.37
CA PHE A 363 -29.06 0.57 5.80
C PHE A 363 -29.62 1.80 6.52
N HIS A 364 -29.03 2.98 6.34
CA HIS A 364 -29.52 4.21 6.97
C HIS A 364 -30.90 4.62 6.47
N SER A 365 -31.19 4.39 5.19
CA SER A 365 -32.52 4.63 4.62
C SER A 365 -33.58 3.70 5.24
N PHE A 366 -33.24 2.43 5.41
CA PHE A 366 -34.07 1.44 6.08
C PHE A 366 -34.32 1.82 7.55
N GLU A 367 -33.27 2.16 8.30
CA GLU A 367 -33.40 2.57 9.71
C GLU A 367 -34.32 3.79 9.85
N LYS A 368 -34.20 4.77 8.98
CA LYS A 368 -35.05 5.98 8.98
C LYS A 368 -36.53 5.64 8.75
N ILE A 369 -36.82 4.76 7.80
CA ILE A 369 -38.21 4.32 7.51
C ILE A 369 -38.80 3.61 8.72
N VAL A 370 -38.03 2.71 9.37
CA VAL A 370 -38.47 1.99 10.57
C VAL A 370 -38.74 2.96 11.72
N LEU A 371 -37.88 3.95 11.93
CA LEU A 371 -38.07 4.97 12.97
C LEU A 371 -39.31 5.84 12.68
N GLN A 372 -39.48 6.31 11.44
CA GLN A 372 -40.65 7.09 11.03
C GLN A 372 -41.95 6.30 11.20
N PHE A 373 -41.95 5.03 10.84
CA PHE A 373 -43.12 4.16 11.05
C PHE A 373 -43.46 4.01 12.54
N LEU A 374 -42.45 3.86 13.39
CA LEU A 374 -42.63 3.82 14.84
C LEU A 374 -43.19 5.14 15.37
N GLU A 375 -42.69 6.30 14.93
CA GLU A 375 -43.21 7.62 15.31
C GLU A 375 -44.66 7.82 14.89
N VAL A 376 -45.01 7.47 13.66
CA VAL A 376 -46.38 7.56 13.14
C VAL A 376 -47.29 6.64 13.91
N THR A 377 -46.89 5.42 14.22
CA THR A 377 -47.70 4.47 14.98
C THR A 377 -47.88 4.93 16.43
N LEU A 378 -46.85 5.53 17.03
CA LEU A 378 -46.91 6.08 18.39
C LEU A 378 -47.77 7.34 18.49
N ASN A 379 -47.75 8.19 17.47
CA ASN A 379 -48.61 9.37 17.39
C ASN A 379 -50.10 9.03 17.22
N PHE A 380 -50.39 7.88 16.60
CA PHE A 380 -51.76 7.38 16.46
C PHE A 380 -52.32 6.77 17.77
N VAL A 381 -51.45 6.29 18.66
CA VAL A 381 -51.84 5.76 19.98
C VAL A 381 -51.89 6.81 21.08
N GLY A 382 -51.75 8.05 20.77
CA GLY A 382 -52.15 9.33 21.40
C GLY A 382 -52.17 9.49 22.93
N TRP A 383 -51.43 8.76 23.78
CA TRP A 383 -51.62 8.84 25.23
C TRP A 383 -50.39 8.71 26.12
N LEU A 384 -49.16 8.85 25.60
CA LEU A 384 -47.98 8.86 26.47
C LEU A 384 -46.99 9.96 26.08
N PRO A 385 -46.30 10.60 27.07
CA PRO A 385 -45.30 11.64 26.80
C PRO A 385 -44.20 11.10 25.90
N GLN A 386 -43.91 11.80 24.80
CA GLN A 386 -42.96 11.36 23.74
C GLN A 386 -41.61 10.85 24.24
N SER A 387 -41.06 11.43 25.30
CA SER A 387 -39.79 11.03 25.90
C SER A 387 -39.80 9.65 26.57
N GLN A 388 -40.93 9.27 27.19
CA GLN A 388 -41.07 7.94 27.81
C GLN A 388 -41.41 6.85 26.80
N VAL A 389 -42.05 7.20 25.70
CA VAL A 389 -42.41 6.24 24.64
C VAL A 389 -41.17 5.86 23.83
N ILE A 390 -40.31 6.83 23.51
CA ILE A 390 -39.06 6.53 22.79
C ILE A 390 -38.12 5.71 23.67
N SER A 391 -37.97 6.08 24.94
CA SER A 391 -37.12 5.27 25.86
C SER A 391 -37.68 3.89 26.15
N ASN A 392 -39.01 3.75 26.25
CA ASN A 392 -39.66 2.47 26.50
C ASN A 392 -39.87 1.61 25.24
N SER A 393 -40.01 2.16 24.05
CA SER A 393 -40.10 1.40 22.81
C SER A 393 -38.72 0.93 22.29
N ILE A 394 -37.65 1.68 22.59
CA ILE A 394 -36.27 1.24 22.33
C ILE A 394 -35.80 0.25 23.38
N VAL A 395 -36.38 0.31 24.61
CA VAL A 395 -36.05 -0.56 25.76
C VAL A 395 -37.18 -1.55 26.07
N ALA A 396 -38.36 -1.40 25.48
CA ALA A 396 -39.54 -2.14 25.88
C ALA A 396 -39.47 -3.64 25.58
N ARG A 397 -39.88 -4.37 26.59
CA ARG A 397 -39.93 -5.82 26.74
C ARG A 397 -40.85 -6.57 25.76
N LYS A 398 -41.44 -5.90 24.78
CA LYS A 398 -42.12 -6.53 23.64
C LYS A 398 -41.84 -5.66 22.42
N PRO A 399 -41.10 -6.16 21.43
CA PRO A 399 -41.07 -5.50 20.15
C PRO A 399 -42.50 -5.40 19.65
N PHE A 400 -42.95 -4.19 19.49
CA PHE A 400 -44.17 -3.94 18.75
C PHE A 400 -43.99 -4.61 17.41
N VAL A 401 -44.76 -5.61 17.17
CA VAL A 401 -44.96 -6.46 16.03
C VAL A 401 -44.25 -5.99 14.70
N LEU A 402 -43.01 -5.63 14.73
CA LEU A 402 -42.11 -6.07 13.69
C LEU A 402 -42.04 -7.56 13.89
N ASN A 403 -42.75 -8.27 13.02
CA ASN A 403 -42.94 -9.68 13.13
C ASN A 403 -41.63 -10.30 13.60
N LYS A 404 -41.65 -11.02 14.74
CA LYS A 404 -40.45 -11.60 15.36
C LYS A 404 -39.57 -12.31 14.32
N LYS A 405 -40.19 -12.83 13.26
CA LYS A 405 -39.56 -13.44 12.09
C LYS A 405 -38.71 -12.48 11.24
N VAL A 406 -39.13 -11.23 11.03
CA VAL A 406 -38.37 -10.27 10.20
C VAL A 406 -37.09 -9.84 10.91
N ASN A 407 -37.14 -9.58 12.22
CA ASN A 407 -35.96 -9.26 13.00
C ASN A 407 -34.98 -10.45 13.10
N ILE A 408 -35.49 -11.66 13.22
CA ILE A 408 -34.71 -12.89 13.28
C ILE A 408 -33.97 -13.12 11.94
N ASP A 409 -34.69 -12.98 10.82
CA ASP A 409 -34.13 -13.23 9.50
C ASP A 409 -33.10 -12.17 9.09
N LEU A 410 -33.36 -10.90 9.42
CA LEU A 410 -32.41 -9.81 9.17
C LEU A 410 -31.13 -10.03 9.99
N ASN A 411 -31.23 -10.42 11.25
CA ASN A 411 -30.08 -10.65 12.10
C ASN A 411 -29.26 -11.86 11.67
N MET A 412 -29.89 -12.95 11.24
CA MET A 412 -29.19 -14.13 10.72
C MET A 412 -28.45 -13.84 9.42
N ARG A 413 -29.07 -13.08 8.51
CA ARG A 413 -28.39 -12.69 7.27
C ARG A 413 -27.26 -11.70 7.51
N ILE A 414 -27.36 -10.86 8.55
CA ILE A 414 -26.26 -10.01 9.00
C ILE A 414 -25.13 -10.85 9.58
N GLU A 415 -25.42 -11.93 10.35
CA GLU A 415 -24.41 -12.87 10.82
C GLU A 415 -23.77 -13.68 9.69
N GLU A 416 -24.53 -14.16 8.73
CA GLU A 416 -24.01 -14.81 7.52
C GLU A 416 -23.08 -13.87 6.74
N ILE A 417 -23.37 -12.57 6.73
CA ILE A 417 -22.51 -11.56 6.11
C ILE A 417 -21.29 -11.31 6.98
N ILE A 418 -21.44 -11.17 8.30
CA ILE A 418 -20.30 -11.01 9.21
C ILE A 418 -19.40 -12.25 9.14
N ASN A 419 -19.97 -13.44 9.07
CA ASN A 419 -19.20 -14.67 8.90
C ASN A 419 -18.59 -14.78 7.51
N SER A 420 -19.29 -14.38 6.44
CA SER A 420 -18.73 -14.34 5.09
C SER A 420 -17.70 -13.21 4.92
N VAL A 421 -17.80 -12.11 5.66
CA VAL A 421 -16.75 -11.07 5.79
C VAL A 421 -15.55 -11.65 6.53
N SER A 422 -15.77 -12.38 7.61
CA SER A 422 -14.70 -13.07 8.35
C SER A 422 -14.04 -14.17 7.53
N GLU A 423 -14.80 -14.92 6.73
CA GLU A 423 -14.28 -15.89 5.77
C GLU A 423 -13.59 -15.21 4.57
N ALA A 424 -14.11 -14.07 4.11
CA ALA A 424 -13.48 -13.26 3.09
C ALA A 424 -12.21 -12.54 3.60
N ASP A 425 -12.15 -12.17 4.87
CA ASP A 425 -10.91 -11.72 5.52
C ASP A 425 -9.89 -12.85 5.62
N GLN A 426 -10.33 -14.10 5.85
CA GLN A 426 -9.45 -15.27 5.72
C GLN A 426 -9.06 -15.54 4.26
N ILE A 427 -9.97 -15.35 3.30
CA ILE A 427 -9.69 -15.47 1.87
C ILE A 427 -8.81 -14.31 1.41
N THR A 428 -9.05 -13.06 1.86
CA THR A 428 -8.20 -11.90 1.57
C THR A 428 -6.86 -12.00 2.28
N SER A 429 -6.80 -12.46 3.52
CA SER A 429 -5.52 -12.73 4.20
C SER A 429 -4.77 -13.89 3.54
N ASN A 430 -5.46 -14.91 3.07
CA ASN A 430 -4.87 -15.98 2.28
C ASN A 430 -4.54 -15.53 0.84
N SER A 431 -5.32 -14.62 0.24
CA SER A 431 -5.02 -14.03 -1.06
C SER A 431 -3.86 -13.05 -0.96
N VAL A 432 -3.77 -12.25 0.10
CA VAL A 432 -2.61 -11.40 0.40
C VAL A 432 -1.39 -12.26 0.72
N ARG A 433 -1.53 -13.40 1.40
CA ARG A 433 -0.47 -14.43 1.49
C ARG A 433 -0.12 -15.02 0.13
N PHE A 434 -1.09 -15.17 -0.77
CA PHE A 434 -0.86 -15.61 -2.15
C PHE A 434 -0.10 -14.56 -2.98
N PHE A 435 -0.30 -13.27 -2.70
CA PHE A 435 0.42 -12.17 -3.34
C PHE A 435 1.82 -11.92 -2.74
N ASN A 436 2.06 -12.35 -1.51
CA ASN A 436 3.32 -12.15 -0.79
C ASN A 436 4.25 -13.38 -0.80
N LYS A 437 3.81 -14.50 -1.35
CA LYS A 437 4.69 -15.66 -1.62
C LYS A 437 5.36 -15.52 -3.00
#